data_a212b308ba1e6762748d7dcd19523a51
#
_entry.id   a212b308ba1e6762748d7dcd19523a51
#
_cell.length_a   1.000
_cell.length_b   1.000
_cell.length_c   1.000
_cell.angle_alpha   90.00
_cell.angle_beta   90.00
_cell.angle_gamma   90.00
#
_symmetry.space_group_name_H-M   'P 1'
#
loop_
_entity.id
_entity.type
_entity.pdbx_description
1 polymer ?
#
loop_
_entity_poly.entity_id
_entity_poly.type
_entity_poly.pdbx_seq_one_letter_code
_entity_poly.pdbx_strand_id
1 'polypeptide(L)'
;MKQLSELISAGNVEEVLEQIRTMVVLVGCDGTLVSWNPAFGAYKEKSPLAGNLQECFPEKERAKIDDALKANQRDHFVAELGIDDEEKTIFYDCSLIPINDERLVFTAERLDSDTSLQEIVQRLNRQVKMFQVESESAKKIARNKQAEVDAIVAQADELSNMDVLTFLPNRRMIIKALKEEISRVERYASPFSVSIVDVDNFKKVNDIYGNLAGDEVLKQITYQLRDHIRHPDLVGRYGGEEFLILLPSTNAAEAAEQAARLCRYVREAQMPVEGHNLKVTISIGVAQYLPGIDTWDTLLSRADAAMFEAKKKGRDRWSVAK
;
A
#
# COMPACT_ATOMS: atom_id res chain seq x y z
N MET A 1 19.34 35.66 12.95
CA MET A 1 19.64 36.49 11.75
C MET A 1 18.32 36.79 11.08
N LYS A 2 17.99 38.07 10.90
CA LYS A 2 16.82 38.45 10.08
C LYS A 2 17.10 38.05 8.64
N GLN A 3 16.10 37.49 7.93
CA GLN A 3 16.26 37.14 6.52
C GLN A 3 16.42 38.43 5.69
N LEU A 4 17.26 38.38 4.65
CA LEU A 4 17.53 39.55 3.78
C LEU A 4 16.22 40.14 3.20
N SER A 5 15.21 39.29 2.96
CA SER A 5 13.88 39.67 2.50
C SER A 5 13.09 40.60 3.45
N GLU A 6 13.46 40.60 4.75
CA GLU A 6 12.84 41.49 5.77
C GLU A 6 13.49 42.89 5.81
N LEU A 7 14.67 43.04 5.20
CA LEU A 7 15.48 44.25 5.23
C LEU A 7 15.45 45.06 3.92
N ILE A 8 14.97 44.47 2.83
CA ILE A 8 14.97 45.10 1.50
C ILE A 8 13.54 45.53 1.16
N SER A 9 13.30 46.86 1.14
CA SER A 9 12.07 47.43 0.60
C SER A 9 12.09 47.44 -0.94
N ALA A 10 10.92 47.49 -1.60
CA ALA A 10 10.82 47.47 -3.06
C ALA A 10 11.72 48.50 -3.77
N GLY A 11 11.89 49.70 -3.19
CA GLY A 11 12.78 50.75 -3.74
C GLY A 11 14.28 50.39 -3.68
N ASN A 12 14.69 49.64 -2.65
CA ASN A 12 16.09 49.23 -2.51
C ASN A 12 16.44 48.07 -3.45
N VAL A 13 15.47 47.27 -3.92
CA VAL A 13 15.66 46.21 -4.90
C VAL A 13 16.05 46.79 -6.25
N GLU A 14 15.43 47.88 -6.67
CA GLU A 14 15.72 48.57 -7.93
C GLU A 14 17.14 49.12 -7.95
N GLU A 15 17.57 49.78 -6.87
CA GLU A 15 18.93 50.30 -6.71
C GLU A 15 20.00 49.19 -6.70
N VAL A 16 19.70 48.03 -6.11
CA VAL A 16 20.58 46.85 -6.13
C VAL A 16 20.68 46.24 -7.54
N LEU A 17 19.56 46.16 -8.25
CA LEU A 17 19.53 45.63 -9.62
C LEU A 17 20.28 46.54 -10.61
N GLU A 18 20.33 47.84 -10.37
CA GLU A 18 21.08 48.80 -11.16
C GLU A 18 22.61 48.64 -11.02
N GLN A 19 23.10 48.19 -9.88
CA GLN A 19 24.54 48.06 -9.58
C GLN A 19 25.11 46.65 -9.82
N ILE A 20 24.27 45.64 -10.03
CA ILE A 20 24.73 44.26 -10.24
C ILE A 20 25.27 44.09 -11.69
N ARG A 21 26.44 43.48 -11.80
CA ARG A 21 27.04 43.11 -13.09
C ARG A 21 26.44 41.88 -13.73
N THR A 22 25.75 41.05 -12.91
CA THR A 22 24.99 39.88 -13.40
C THR A 22 23.78 40.36 -14.19
N MET A 23 23.59 39.84 -15.38
CA MET A 23 22.38 40.06 -16.16
C MET A 23 21.18 39.45 -15.46
N VAL A 24 20.12 40.24 -15.27
CA VAL A 24 18.86 39.78 -14.63
C VAL A 24 17.70 40.16 -15.54
N VAL A 25 16.88 39.19 -15.90
CA VAL A 25 15.77 39.36 -16.84
C VAL A 25 14.53 38.67 -16.32
N LEU A 26 13.43 39.34 -16.34
CA LEU A 26 12.11 38.76 -16.12
C LEU A 26 11.55 38.29 -17.46
N VAL A 27 11.23 37.00 -17.56
CA VAL A 27 10.78 36.37 -18.82
C VAL A 27 9.45 35.64 -18.61
N GLY A 28 8.61 35.58 -19.66
CA GLY A 28 7.46 34.67 -19.72
C GLY A 28 7.90 33.23 -19.98
N CYS A 29 7.02 32.25 -19.68
CA CYS A 29 7.26 30.85 -20.00
C CYS A 29 7.36 30.59 -21.53
N ASP A 30 6.93 31.52 -22.35
CA ASP A 30 7.11 31.53 -23.81
C ASP A 30 8.45 32.13 -24.25
N GLY A 31 9.25 32.63 -23.28
CA GLY A 31 10.54 33.32 -23.53
C GLY A 31 10.42 34.81 -23.77
N THR A 32 9.25 35.41 -23.80
CA THR A 32 9.05 36.85 -24.01
C THR A 32 9.75 37.64 -22.91
N LEU A 33 10.59 38.63 -23.30
CA LEU A 33 11.29 39.50 -22.37
C LEU A 33 10.31 40.53 -21.78
N VAL A 34 10.12 40.49 -20.45
CA VAL A 34 9.17 41.39 -19.77
C VAL A 34 9.88 42.66 -19.20
N SER A 35 11.01 42.42 -18.52
CA SER A 35 11.80 43.50 -17.88
C SER A 35 13.22 43.02 -17.67
N TRP A 36 14.18 43.93 -17.56
CA TRP A 36 15.60 43.58 -17.37
C TRP A 36 16.36 44.70 -16.66
N ASN A 37 17.53 44.34 -16.09
CA ASN A 37 18.42 45.31 -15.47
C ASN A 37 19.40 45.93 -16.50
N PRO A 38 20.14 47.02 -16.15
CA PRO A 38 21.10 47.67 -17.05
C PRO A 38 22.18 46.76 -17.64
N ALA A 39 22.60 45.73 -16.89
CA ALA A 39 23.61 44.77 -17.38
C ALA A 39 23.12 43.99 -18.62
N PHE A 40 21.86 43.53 -18.60
CA PHE A 40 21.24 42.91 -19.76
C PHE A 40 20.88 43.92 -20.85
N GLY A 41 20.50 45.16 -20.50
CA GLY A 41 20.29 46.22 -21.45
C GLY A 41 21.51 46.51 -22.29
N ALA A 42 22.69 46.61 -21.68
CA ALA A 42 23.97 46.82 -22.38
C ALA A 42 24.37 45.60 -23.27
N TYR A 43 23.96 44.41 -22.89
CA TYR A 43 24.11 43.22 -23.73
C TYR A 43 23.18 43.29 -24.95
N LYS A 44 21.90 43.64 -24.73
CA LYS A 44 20.90 43.75 -25.79
C LYS A 44 21.23 44.81 -26.84
N GLU A 45 21.83 45.94 -26.45
CA GLU A 45 22.25 46.99 -27.37
C GLU A 45 23.31 46.52 -28.34
N LYS A 46 24.14 45.56 -27.97
CA LYS A 46 25.20 44.99 -28.83
C LYS A 46 24.68 43.87 -29.74
N SER A 47 23.48 43.36 -29.48
CA SER A 47 22.88 42.28 -30.27
C SER A 47 21.50 42.71 -30.76
N PRO A 48 21.21 42.68 -32.05
CA PRO A 48 19.92 43.01 -32.63
C PRO A 48 18.90 41.89 -32.35
N LEU A 49 18.69 41.59 -31.08
CA LEU A 49 17.77 40.55 -30.64
C LEU A 49 16.32 41.02 -30.79
N ALA A 50 15.49 40.16 -31.32
CA ALA A 50 14.03 40.26 -31.23
C ALA A 50 13.57 40.13 -29.78
N GLY A 51 12.35 39.95 -29.47
CA GLY A 51 11.80 40.07 -28.15
C GLY A 51 11.96 38.84 -27.22
N ASN A 52 12.66 37.78 -27.61
CA ASN A 52 12.65 36.48 -26.92
C ASN A 52 14.01 36.06 -26.36
N LEU A 53 14.00 35.45 -25.16
CA LEU A 53 15.20 34.99 -24.48
C LEU A 53 15.94 33.90 -25.29
N GLN A 54 15.22 33.00 -25.99
CA GLN A 54 15.81 31.92 -26.78
C GLN A 54 16.77 32.45 -27.86
N GLU A 55 16.53 33.66 -28.36
CA GLU A 55 17.38 34.29 -29.39
C GLU A 55 18.75 34.73 -28.86
N CYS A 56 18.90 34.82 -27.54
CA CYS A 56 20.18 35.08 -26.89
C CYS A 56 21.14 33.88 -27.01
N PHE A 57 20.66 32.69 -27.38
CA PHE A 57 21.41 31.46 -27.41
C PHE A 57 21.70 31.01 -28.88
N PRO A 58 22.79 30.29 -29.09
CA PRO A 58 23.09 29.66 -30.39
C PRO A 58 21.94 28.73 -30.80
N GLU A 59 21.70 28.60 -32.09
CA GLU A 59 20.58 27.85 -32.67
C GLU A 59 20.50 26.41 -32.13
N LYS A 60 21.64 25.76 -31.91
CA LYS A 60 21.77 24.40 -31.35
C LYS A 60 21.24 24.25 -29.91
N GLU A 61 21.15 25.35 -29.17
CA GLU A 61 20.74 25.34 -27.75
C GLU A 61 19.31 25.86 -27.54
N ARG A 62 18.71 26.54 -28.53
CA ARG A 62 17.38 27.19 -28.40
C ARG A 62 16.27 26.24 -28.03
N ALA A 63 16.24 25.02 -28.58
CA ALA A 63 15.24 24.02 -28.26
C ALA A 63 15.30 23.59 -26.77
N LYS A 64 16.52 23.44 -26.24
CA LYS A 64 16.72 23.09 -24.81
C LYS A 64 16.25 24.19 -23.90
N ILE A 65 16.51 25.46 -24.26
CA ILE A 65 16.07 26.62 -23.50
C ILE A 65 14.54 26.76 -23.53
N ASP A 66 13.93 26.51 -24.69
CA ASP A 66 12.47 26.52 -24.84
C ASP A 66 11.79 25.46 -23.96
N ASP A 67 12.36 24.26 -23.91
CA ASP A 67 11.88 23.19 -23.02
C ASP A 67 12.04 23.57 -21.53
N ALA A 68 13.15 24.18 -21.15
CA ALA A 68 13.41 24.61 -19.78
C ALA A 68 12.43 25.74 -19.34
N LEU A 69 12.13 26.69 -20.22
CA LEU A 69 11.15 27.74 -19.96
C LEU A 69 9.73 27.20 -19.77
N LYS A 70 9.31 26.25 -20.63
CA LYS A 70 7.99 25.62 -20.56
C LYS A 70 7.84 24.73 -19.34
N ALA A 71 8.92 24.10 -18.90
CA ALA A 71 8.92 23.30 -17.68
C ALA A 71 8.64 24.12 -16.43
N ASN A 72 8.88 25.43 -16.46
CA ASN A 72 8.70 26.38 -15.36
C ASN A 72 9.29 25.89 -14.02
N GLN A 73 10.49 25.30 -14.10
CA GLN A 73 11.20 24.76 -12.95
C GLN A 73 12.55 25.47 -12.79
N ARG A 74 13.08 25.40 -11.56
CA ARG A 74 14.41 25.94 -11.30
C ARG A 74 15.44 25.12 -12.07
N ASP A 75 16.21 25.80 -12.94
CA ASP A 75 17.29 25.20 -13.71
C ASP A 75 18.56 26.06 -13.62
N HIS A 76 19.71 25.42 -13.80
CA HIS A 76 21.02 26.04 -13.73
C HIS A 76 21.95 25.35 -14.74
N PHE A 77 22.52 26.14 -15.62
CA PHE A 77 23.36 25.62 -16.71
C PHE A 77 24.40 26.63 -17.15
N VAL A 78 25.46 26.15 -17.78
CA VAL A 78 26.45 26.99 -18.45
C VAL A 78 26.13 27.00 -19.92
N ALA A 79 26.04 28.19 -20.52
CA ALA A 79 25.72 28.35 -21.91
C ALA A 79 26.55 29.47 -22.54
N GLU A 80 26.73 29.35 -23.87
CA GLU A 80 27.21 30.42 -24.73
C GLU A 80 26.05 31.34 -25.04
N LEU A 81 26.18 32.64 -24.74
CA LEU A 81 25.25 33.66 -25.22
C LEU A 81 25.83 34.26 -26.51
N GLY A 82 25.05 34.13 -27.58
CA GLY A 82 25.49 34.58 -28.90
C GLY A 82 25.60 36.08 -29.04
N ILE A 83 26.79 36.62 -28.83
CA ILE A 83 27.29 37.84 -29.45
C ILE A 83 28.79 37.63 -29.56
N ASP A 84 29.44 37.67 -30.72
CA ASP A 84 30.08 38.80 -31.11
C ASP A 84 31.20 38.81 -32.13
N ASP A 85 31.59 39.99 -32.44
CA ASP A 85 32.61 40.57 -33.29
C ASP A 85 34.08 40.19 -33.00
N GLU A 86 34.36 39.40 -32.00
CA GLU A 86 35.71 38.94 -31.67
C GLU A 86 35.75 37.42 -31.43
N GLU A 87 36.71 36.76 -32.05
CA GLU A 87 37.02 35.32 -32.09
C GLU A 87 37.02 34.53 -30.75
N LYS A 88 36.34 34.98 -29.70
CA LYS A 88 36.30 34.31 -28.42
C LYS A 88 34.87 33.98 -28.01
N THR A 89 34.57 32.70 -27.93
CA THR A 89 33.35 32.18 -27.27
C THR A 89 33.33 32.57 -25.80
N ILE A 90 32.30 33.33 -25.37
CA ILE A 90 32.11 33.72 -23.99
C ILE A 90 31.02 32.87 -23.38
N PHE A 91 31.37 32.15 -22.30
CA PHE A 91 30.41 31.37 -21.53
C PHE A 91 29.85 32.16 -20.37
N TYR A 92 28.60 31.91 -20.12
CA TYR A 92 27.85 32.47 -18.98
C TYR A 92 27.30 31.37 -18.10
N ASP A 93 27.32 31.64 -16.81
CA ASP A 93 26.66 30.84 -15.81
C ASP A 93 25.21 31.33 -15.67
N CYS A 94 24.28 30.50 -16.13
CA CYS A 94 22.88 30.85 -16.29
C CYS A 94 21.99 30.15 -15.28
N SER A 95 20.96 30.86 -14.78
CA SER A 95 19.93 30.24 -13.94
C SER A 95 18.53 30.70 -14.39
N LEU A 96 17.56 29.77 -14.33
CA LEU A 96 16.14 30.04 -14.46
C LEU A 96 15.48 29.79 -13.10
N ILE A 97 14.75 30.77 -12.60
CA ILE A 97 14.11 30.73 -11.29
C ILE A 97 12.62 31.08 -11.46
N PRO A 98 11.69 30.13 -11.27
CA PRO A 98 10.25 30.42 -11.35
C PRO A 98 9.83 31.39 -10.26
N ILE A 99 8.99 32.36 -10.63
CA ILE A 99 8.34 33.30 -9.69
C ILE A 99 6.88 32.88 -9.49
N ASN A 100 6.22 32.52 -10.59
CA ASN A 100 4.83 32.07 -10.63
C ASN A 100 4.60 31.18 -11.85
N ASP A 101 3.37 30.75 -12.10
CA ASP A 101 3.02 29.82 -13.18
C ASP A 101 3.26 30.40 -14.61
N GLU A 102 3.47 31.71 -14.74
CA GLU A 102 3.60 32.38 -16.03
C GLU A 102 4.97 33.05 -16.24
N ARG A 103 5.79 33.19 -15.17
CA ARG A 103 7.00 34.02 -15.22
C ARG A 103 8.18 33.40 -14.47
N LEU A 104 9.36 33.59 -15.07
CA LEU A 104 10.65 33.21 -14.50
C LEU A 104 11.60 34.41 -14.45
N VAL A 105 12.58 34.36 -13.54
CA VAL A 105 13.76 35.21 -13.60
C VAL A 105 14.88 34.41 -14.25
N PHE A 106 15.44 34.96 -15.32
CA PHE A 106 16.68 34.49 -15.89
C PHE A 106 17.83 35.35 -15.38
N THR A 107 18.91 34.71 -14.96
CA THR A 107 20.15 35.36 -14.59
C THR A 107 21.30 34.80 -15.39
N ALA A 108 22.24 35.64 -15.81
CA ALA A 108 23.45 35.21 -16.49
C ALA A 108 24.65 36.01 -16.00
N GLU A 109 25.67 35.32 -15.52
CA GLU A 109 26.94 35.88 -15.08
C GLU A 109 28.08 35.44 -16.01
N ARG A 110 28.86 36.40 -16.49
CA ARG A 110 29.95 36.11 -17.38
C ARG A 110 31.03 35.30 -16.67
N LEU A 111 31.43 34.18 -17.27
CA LEU A 111 32.56 33.39 -16.83
C LEU A 111 33.82 33.96 -17.44
N ASP A 112 34.58 34.76 -16.70
CA ASP A 112 35.88 35.25 -17.14
C ASP A 112 36.84 34.07 -17.24
N SER A 113 37.70 34.09 -18.29
CA SER A 113 38.66 33.03 -18.59
C SER A 113 39.73 32.79 -17.51
N ASP A 114 39.77 33.64 -16.49
CA ASP A 114 40.66 33.57 -15.35
C ASP A 114 40.01 32.95 -14.08
N THR A 115 38.73 32.52 -14.17
CA THR A 115 38.15 31.75 -13.08
C THR A 115 38.91 30.42 -12.99
N SER A 116 39.74 30.29 -11.98
CA SER A 116 40.69 29.19 -11.87
C SER A 116 39.93 27.85 -11.93
N LEU A 117 40.52 26.89 -12.62
CA LEU A 117 40.01 25.50 -12.70
C LEU A 117 39.59 24.98 -11.31
N GLN A 118 40.22 25.50 -10.25
CA GLN A 118 39.91 25.21 -8.84
C GLN A 118 38.52 25.67 -8.39
N GLU A 119 38.02 26.83 -8.85
CA GLU A 119 36.69 27.32 -8.50
C GLU A 119 35.59 26.50 -9.16
N ILE A 120 35.82 26.13 -10.43
CA ILE A 120 34.89 25.24 -11.16
C ILE A 120 34.83 23.87 -10.50
N VAL A 121 35.97 23.29 -10.12
CA VAL A 121 36.02 22.01 -9.41
C VAL A 121 35.35 22.08 -8.03
N GLN A 122 35.56 23.15 -7.29
CA GLN A 122 34.89 23.35 -5.99
C GLN A 122 33.37 23.47 -6.14
N ARG A 123 32.89 24.14 -7.18
CA ARG A 123 31.46 24.31 -7.46
C ARG A 123 30.81 22.98 -7.86
N LEU A 124 31.45 22.24 -8.77
CA LEU A 124 30.99 20.89 -9.15
C LEU A 124 30.96 19.93 -7.95
N ASN A 125 31.97 19.97 -7.09
CA ASN A 125 32.01 19.15 -5.89
C ASN A 125 30.88 19.49 -4.89
N ARG A 126 30.48 20.77 -4.77
CA ARG A 126 29.34 21.17 -3.95
C ARG A 126 28.01 20.64 -4.55
N GLN A 127 27.85 20.72 -5.89
CA GLN A 127 26.66 20.20 -6.55
C GLN A 127 26.56 18.69 -6.40
N VAL A 128 27.63 17.94 -6.62
CA VAL A 128 27.67 16.48 -6.41
C VAL A 128 27.28 16.12 -4.99
N LYS A 129 27.79 16.86 -3.98
CA LYS A 129 27.46 16.63 -2.58
C LYS A 129 26.00 16.91 -2.25
N MET A 130 25.39 17.93 -2.86
CA MET A 130 23.95 18.21 -2.72
C MET A 130 23.11 17.09 -3.35
N PHE A 131 23.43 16.66 -4.55
CA PHE A 131 22.74 15.53 -5.22
C PHE A 131 22.86 14.22 -4.42
N GLN A 132 24.02 13.98 -3.79
CA GLN A 132 24.18 12.81 -2.91
C GLN A 132 23.24 12.87 -1.70
N VAL A 133 23.15 14.02 -1.02
CA VAL A 133 22.26 14.23 0.13
C VAL A 133 20.77 14.08 -0.27
N GLU A 134 20.38 14.66 -1.40
CA GLU A 134 19.01 14.52 -1.92
C GLU A 134 18.68 13.06 -2.29
N SER A 135 19.60 12.37 -2.94
CA SER A 135 19.46 10.94 -3.28
C SER A 135 19.34 10.06 -2.04
N GLU A 136 20.15 10.31 -1.00
CA GLU A 136 20.05 9.58 0.27
C GLU A 136 18.72 9.85 1.00
N SER A 137 18.26 11.10 0.98
CA SER A 137 16.97 11.48 1.56
C SER A 137 15.81 10.81 0.82
N ALA A 138 15.82 10.82 -0.50
CA ALA A 138 14.82 10.15 -1.34
C ALA A 138 14.81 8.62 -1.10
N LYS A 139 15.98 7.99 -0.98
CA LYS A 139 16.10 6.56 -0.64
C LYS A 139 15.53 6.25 0.76
N LYS A 140 15.76 7.12 1.73
CA LYS A 140 15.22 6.96 3.09
C LYS A 140 13.69 7.05 3.10
N ILE A 141 13.13 8.03 2.39
CA ILE A 141 11.67 8.19 2.24
C ILE A 141 11.07 6.97 1.54
N ALA A 142 11.69 6.48 0.45
CA ALA A 142 11.23 5.30 -0.27
C ALA A 142 11.22 4.04 0.61
N ARG A 143 12.27 3.83 1.43
CA ARG A 143 12.33 2.71 2.38
C ARG A 143 11.26 2.78 3.45
N ASN A 144 10.99 3.97 4.00
CA ASN A 144 9.95 4.16 5.00
C ASN A 144 8.55 3.87 4.41
N LYS A 145 8.28 4.38 3.20
CA LYS A 145 7.02 4.09 2.50
C LYS A 145 6.86 2.61 2.17
N GLN A 146 7.94 1.92 1.78
CA GLN A 146 7.88 0.47 1.54
C GLN A 146 7.55 -0.29 2.82
N ALA A 147 8.17 0.05 3.95
CA ALA A 147 7.88 -0.58 5.23
C ALA A 147 6.42 -0.33 5.68
N GLU A 148 5.86 0.85 5.40
CA GLU A 148 4.45 1.16 5.67
C GLU A 148 3.50 0.32 4.79
N VAL A 149 3.80 0.19 3.51
CA VAL A 149 3.06 -0.68 2.59
C VAL A 149 3.13 -2.14 3.03
N ASP A 150 4.31 -2.63 3.39
CA ASP A 150 4.48 -4.00 3.87
C ASP A 150 3.69 -4.26 5.17
N ALA A 151 3.63 -3.28 6.08
CA ALA A 151 2.81 -3.37 7.29
C ALA A 151 1.30 -3.40 6.97
N ILE A 152 0.84 -2.56 6.04
CA ILE A 152 -0.56 -2.56 5.59
C ILE A 152 -0.92 -3.89 4.91
N VAL A 153 -0.03 -4.43 4.07
CA VAL A 153 -0.22 -5.73 3.41
C VAL A 153 -0.30 -6.85 4.46
N ALA A 154 0.59 -6.86 5.44
CA ALA A 154 0.56 -7.84 6.54
C ALA A 154 -0.74 -7.75 7.35
N GLN A 155 -1.21 -6.53 7.66
CA GLN A 155 -2.48 -6.31 8.36
C GLN A 155 -3.69 -6.73 7.51
N ALA A 156 -3.68 -6.45 6.20
CA ALA A 156 -4.70 -6.91 5.27
C ALA A 156 -4.72 -8.45 5.14
N ASP A 157 -3.56 -9.10 5.17
CA ASP A 157 -3.45 -10.56 5.19
C ASP A 157 -3.97 -11.17 6.51
N GLU A 158 -3.75 -10.55 7.65
CA GLU A 158 -4.37 -10.97 8.91
C GLU A 158 -5.90 -10.84 8.86
N LEU A 159 -6.42 -9.70 8.40
CA LEU A 159 -7.86 -9.51 8.21
C LEU A 159 -8.46 -10.50 7.20
N SER A 160 -7.70 -10.89 6.17
CA SER A 160 -8.14 -11.88 5.18
C SER A 160 -8.10 -13.33 5.67
N ASN A 161 -7.59 -13.61 6.88
CA ASN A 161 -7.56 -14.93 7.51
C ASN A 161 -8.77 -15.22 8.38
N MET A 162 -9.54 -14.19 8.72
CA MET A 162 -10.74 -14.29 9.55
C MET A 162 -12.00 -14.11 8.72
N ASP A 163 -13.07 -14.77 9.14
CA ASP A 163 -14.41 -14.52 8.60
C ASP A 163 -14.98 -13.24 9.23
N VAL A 164 -15.47 -12.33 8.40
CA VAL A 164 -15.93 -11.00 8.86
C VAL A 164 -17.19 -11.02 9.71
N LEU A 165 -18.00 -12.07 9.62
CA LEU A 165 -19.24 -12.21 10.41
C LEU A 165 -19.00 -12.85 11.76
N THR A 166 -18.23 -13.94 11.75
CA THR A 166 -18.06 -14.82 12.93
C THR A 166 -16.75 -14.58 13.67
N PHE A 167 -15.80 -13.85 13.06
CA PHE A 167 -14.44 -13.67 13.60
C PHE A 167 -13.72 -14.98 13.92
N LEU A 168 -14.11 -16.07 13.25
CA LEU A 168 -13.37 -17.34 13.23
C LEU A 168 -12.36 -17.36 12.07
N PRO A 169 -11.33 -18.22 12.14
CA PRO A 169 -10.56 -18.57 10.94
C PRO A 169 -11.49 -18.84 9.76
N ASN A 170 -11.23 -18.18 8.64
CA ASN A 170 -11.99 -18.41 7.41
C ASN A 170 -11.59 -19.74 6.75
N ARG A 171 -12.26 -20.12 5.66
CA ARG A 171 -12.00 -21.37 4.93
C ARG A 171 -10.51 -21.53 4.57
N ARG A 172 -9.85 -20.46 4.12
CA ARG A 172 -8.44 -20.50 3.74
C ARG A 172 -7.54 -20.83 4.93
N MET A 173 -7.76 -20.15 6.03
CA MET A 173 -6.96 -20.31 7.23
C MET A 173 -7.18 -21.67 7.91
N ILE A 174 -8.43 -22.15 8.02
CA ILE A 174 -8.70 -23.44 8.65
C ILE A 174 -8.18 -24.61 7.82
N ILE A 175 -8.20 -24.52 6.47
CA ILE A 175 -7.60 -25.53 5.59
C ILE A 175 -6.07 -25.50 5.69
N LYS A 176 -5.46 -24.33 5.84
CA LYS A 176 -4.03 -24.23 6.10
C LYS A 176 -3.65 -24.93 7.41
N ALA A 177 -4.38 -24.65 8.49
CA ALA A 177 -4.17 -25.29 9.79
C ALA A 177 -4.38 -26.82 9.72
N LEU A 178 -5.37 -27.28 8.96
CA LEU A 178 -5.59 -28.72 8.71
C LEU A 178 -4.37 -29.37 8.08
N LYS A 179 -3.80 -28.79 7.03
CA LYS A 179 -2.62 -29.32 6.35
C LYS A 179 -1.38 -29.34 7.25
N GLU A 180 -1.21 -28.31 8.06
CA GLU A 180 -0.14 -28.22 9.06
C GLU A 180 -0.29 -29.33 10.12
N GLU A 181 -1.52 -29.60 10.61
CA GLU A 181 -1.77 -30.63 11.60
C GLU A 181 -1.57 -32.04 11.00
N ILE A 182 -1.98 -32.31 9.74
CA ILE A 182 -1.68 -33.56 9.05
C ILE A 182 -0.17 -33.79 8.99
N SER A 183 0.61 -32.80 8.56
CA SER A 183 2.07 -32.92 8.53
C SER A 183 2.69 -33.17 9.91
N ARG A 184 2.05 -32.68 10.96
CA ARG A 184 2.45 -32.93 12.35
C ARG A 184 2.13 -34.36 12.77
N VAL A 185 0.94 -34.87 12.45
CA VAL A 185 0.51 -36.25 12.73
C VAL A 185 1.40 -37.26 12.03
N GLU A 186 1.77 -37.02 10.77
CA GLU A 186 2.70 -37.88 10.02
C GLU A 186 4.08 -37.97 10.69
N ARG A 187 4.50 -36.92 11.37
CA ARG A 187 5.80 -36.88 12.09
C ARG A 187 5.77 -37.55 13.45
N TYR A 188 4.66 -37.37 14.18
CA TYR A 188 4.59 -37.77 15.59
C TYR A 188 3.62 -38.90 15.89
N ALA A 189 2.92 -39.43 14.89
CA ALA A 189 1.96 -40.53 14.98
C ALA A 189 0.88 -40.37 16.05
N SER A 190 0.48 -39.08 16.36
CA SER A 190 -0.60 -38.80 17.29
C SER A 190 -1.97 -38.90 16.59
N PRO A 191 -3.05 -39.38 17.26
CA PRO A 191 -4.36 -39.38 16.64
C PRO A 191 -4.82 -37.98 16.29
N PHE A 192 -5.57 -37.84 15.20
CA PHE A 192 -6.14 -36.56 14.76
C PHE A 192 -7.50 -36.81 14.14
N SER A 193 -8.48 -36.00 14.51
CA SER A 193 -9.82 -36.06 13.97
C SER A 193 -10.30 -34.69 13.50
N VAL A 194 -11.28 -34.70 12.61
CA VAL A 194 -11.98 -33.49 12.18
C VAL A 194 -13.49 -33.66 12.37
N SER A 195 -14.19 -32.55 12.59
CA SER A 195 -15.65 -32.50 12.60
C SER A 195 -16.14 -31.43 11.64
N ILE A 196 -16.96 -31.81 10.65
CA ILE A 196 -17.73 -30.85 9.84
C ILE A 196 -19.08 -30.65 10.50
N VAL A 197 -19.42 -29.42 10.78
CA VAL A 197 -20.65 -28.98 11.43
C VAL A 197 -21.49 -28.18 10.44
N ASP A 198 -22.77 -28.46 10.35
CA ASP A 198 -23.72 -27.74 9.51
C ASP A 198 -24.96 -27.35 10.31
N VAL A 199 -25.46 -26.14 10.09
CA VAL A 199 -26.63 -25.61 10.78
C VAL A 199 -27.90 -26.12 10.14
N ASP A 200 -28.66 -26.90 10.89
CA ASP A 200 -29.89 -27.55 10.41
C ASP A 200 -30.95 -26.53 10.00
N ASN A 201 -31.47 -26.67 8.79
CA ASN A 201 -32.55 -25.84 8.24
C ASN A 201 -32.23 -24.32 8.19
N PHE A 202 -30.97 -23.95 8.10
CA PHE A 202 -30.53 -22.54 8.11
C PHE A 202 -31.25 -21.70 7.04
N LYS A 203 -31.44 -22.25 5.84
CA LYS A 203 -32.22 -21.57 4.80
C LYS A 203 -33.63 -21.18 5.26
N LYS A 204 -34.32 -22.03 6.04
CA LYS A 204 -35.67 -21.69 6.60
C LYS A 204 -35.58 -20.52 7.58
N VAL A 205 -34.53 -20.41 8.36
CA VAL A 205 -34.29 -19.26 9.24
C VAL A 205 -34.23 -17.98 8.40
N ASN A 206 -33.42 -17.98 7.34
CA ASN A 206 -33.29 -16.83 6.44
C ASN A 206 -34.62 -16.51 5.71
N ASP A 207 -35.35 -17.53 5.23
CA ASP A 207 -36.59 -17.35 4.51
C ASP A 207 -37.72 -16.78 5.40
N ILE A 208 -37.73 -17.10 6.69
CA ILE A 208 -38.78 -16.67 7.64
C ILE A 208 -38.43 -15.36 8.35
N TYR A 209 -37.18 -15.21 8.78
CA TYR A 209 -36.74 -14.11 9.66
C TYR A 209 -35.78 -13.12 8.99
N GLY A 210 -35.42 -13.39 7.72
CA GLY A 210 -34.48 -12.56 6.97
C GLY A 210 -33.00 -12.90 7.21
N ASN A 211 -32.12 -12.41 6.32
CA ASN A 211 -30.70 -12.72 6.37
C ASN A 211 -30.01 -12.16 7.62
N LEU A 212 -30.45 -11.02 8.14
CA LEU A 212 -29.87 -10.46 9.39
C LEU A 212 -30.08 -11.38 10.59
N ALA A 213 -31.27 -12.03 10.66
CA ALA A 213 -31.55 -13.02 11.67
C ALA A 213 -30.68 -14.28 11.51
N GLY A 214 -30.43 -14.72 10.29
CA GLY A 214 -29.49 -15.80 9.99
C GLY A 214 -28.06 -15.46 10.41
N ASP A 215 -27.61 -14.25 10.13
CA ASP A 215 -26.29 -13.77 10.54
C ASP A 215 -26.13 -13.80 12.07
N GLU A 216 -27.17 -13.40 12.80
CA GLU A 216 -27.14 -13.45 14.29
C GLU A 216 -27.13 -14.89 14.81
N VAL A 217 -27.90 -15.79 14.18
CA VAL A 217 -27.86 -17.24 14.51
C VAL A 217 -26.44 -17.79 14.28
N LEU A 218 -25.76 -17.45 13.19
CA LEU A 218 -24.38 -17.89 12.93
C LEU A 218 -23.39 -17.38 13.99
N LYS A 219 -23.56 -16.14 14.46
CA LYS A 219 -22.74 -15.60 15.57
C LYS A 219 -22.99 -16.37 16.87
N GLN A 220 -24.23 -16.65 17.19
CA GLN A 220 -24.60 -17.40 18.41
C GLN A 220 -24.06 -18.85 18.36
N ILE A 221 -24.17 -19.52 17.21
CA ILE A 221 -23.58 -20.85 17.02
C ILE A 221 -22.05 -20.79 17.13
N THR A 222 -21.41 -19.78 16.53
CA THR A 222 -19.98 -19.57 16.69
C THR A 222 -19.56 -19.49 18.15
N TYR A 223 -20.30 -18.71 18.94
CA TYR A 223 -20.07 -18.60 20.38
C TYR A 223 -20.17 -19.98 21.06
N GLN A 224 -21.25 -20.75 20.80
CA GLN A 224 -21.45 -22.09 21.38
C GLN A 224 -20.32 -23.05 20.96
N LEU A 225 -19.90 -23.05 19.71
CA LEU A 225 -18.81 -23.91 19.27
C LEU A 225 -17.50 -23.56 19.97
N ARG A 226 -17.13 -22.26 19.98
CA ARG A 226 -15.85 -21.78 20.50
C ARG A 226 -15.74 -21.96 22.02
N ASP A 227 -16.84 -21.76 22.74
CA ASP A 227 -16.85 -21.86 24.21
C ASP A 227 -16.80 -23.32 24.71
N HIS A 228 -17.18 -24.28 23.86
CA HIS A 228 -17.27 -25.70 24.23
C HIS A 228 -16.24 -26.62 23.56
N ILE A 229 -15.28 -26.07 22.86
CA ILE A 229 -14.07 -26.79 22.40
C ILE A 229 -12.91 -26.51 23.37
N ARG A 230 -11.99 -27.46 23.49
CA ARG A 230 -10.81 -27.32 24.36
C ARG A 230 -9.65 -26.68 23.62
N HIS A 231 -8.70 -26.10 24.31
CA HIS A 231 -7.38 -25.86 23.75
C HIS A 231 -6.62 -27.21 23.65
N PRO A 232 -6.01 -27.61 22.51
CA PRO A 232 -5.71 -26.83 21.32
C PRO A 232 -6.66 -27.03 20.11
N ASP A 233 -7.91 -27.43 20.34
CA ASP A 233 -8.88 -27.58 19.25
C ASP A 233 -9.07 -26.22 18.54
N LEU A 234 -9.33 -26.26 17.22
CA LEU A 234 -9.52 -25.07 16.40
C LEU A 234 -10.83 -25.17 15.63
N VAL A 235 -11.66 -24.14 15.69
CA VAL A 235 -12.87 -24.01 14.86
C VAL A 235 -12.70 -22.90 13.85
N GLY A 236 -13.17 -23.12 12.61
CA GLY A 236 -13.19 -22.13 11.54
C GLY A 236 -14.48 -22.20 10.73
N ARG A 237 -14.87 -21.09 10.10
CA ARG A 237 -15.99 -21.07 9.16
C ARG A 237 -15.57 -21.66 7.82
N TYR A 238 -16.15 -22.78 7.46
CA TYR A 238 -15.77 -23.53 6.27
C TYR A 238 -16.63 -23.19 5.03
N GLY A 239 -17.91 -22.89 5.26
CA GLY A 239 -18.88 -22.54 4.23
C GLY A 239 -19.85 -21.46 4.71
N GLY A 240 -20.96 -21.28 4.03
CA GLY A 240 -21.99 -20.30 4.41
C GLY A 240 -22.54 -20.55 5.80
N GLU A 241 -23.00 -21.79 6.05
CA GLU A 241 -23.57 -22.28 7.31
C GLU A 241 -22.80 -23.47 7.89
N GLU A 242 -21.56 -23.67 7.36
CA GLU A 242 -20.71 -24.81 7.71
C GLU A 242 -19.48 -24.37 8.49
N PHE A 243 -19.12 -25.16 9.51
CA PHE A 243 -17.92 -24.97 10.31
C PHE A 243 -17.07 -26.23 10.28
N LEU A 244 -15.75 -26.05 10.36
CA LEU A 244 -14.78 -27.13 10.47
C LEU A 244 -14.07 -27.03 11.82
N ILE A 245 -14.05 -28.15 12.57
CA ILE A 245 -13.33 -28.24 13.83
C ILE A 245 -12.17 -29.22 13.65
N LEU A 246 -10.97 -28.77 14.00
CA LEU A 246 -9.76 -29.60 14.03
C LEU A 246 -9.52 -30.06 15.47
N LEU A 247 -9.27 -31.35 15.64
CA LEU A 247 -9.16 -32.02 16.94
C LEU A 247 -7.81 -32.72 17.07
N PRO A 248 -6.74 -31.98 17.41
CA PRO A 248 -5.42 -32.58 17.64
C PRO A 248 -5.43 -33.58 18.79
N SER A 249 -4.64 -34.63 18.68
CA SER A 249 -4.50 -35.68 19.69
C SER A 249 -5.84 -36.25 20.15
N THR A 250 -6.75 -36.50 19.19
CA THR A 250 -8.14 -36.96 19.44
C THR A 250 -8.48 -38.07 18.47
N ASN A 251 -8.91 -39.22 18.97
CA ASN A 251 -9.39 -40.35 18.17
C ASN A 251 -10.88 -40.20 17.80
N ALA A 252 -11.40 -41.09 16.95
CA ALA A 252 -12.78 -41.03 16.47
C ALA A 252 -13.84 -41.10 17.60
N ALA A 253 -13.58 -41.88 18.62
CA ALA A 253 -14.53 -42.04 19.75
C ALA A 253 -14.60 -40.76 20.59
N GLU A 254 -13.45 -40.18 20.94
CA GLU A 254 -13.36 -38.93 21.67
C GLU A 254 -13.98 -37.75 20.88
N ALA A 255 -13.74 -37.71 19.56
CA ALA A 255 -14.35 -36.72 18.68
C ALA A 255 -15.87 -36.86 18.59
N ALA A 256 -16.36 -38.10 18.58
CA ALA A 256 -17.80 -38.38 18.61
C ALA A 256 -18.47 -37.91 19.92
N GLU A 257 -17.82 -38.13 21.07
CA GLU A 257 -18.28 -37.61 22.35
C GLU A 257 -18.33 -36.08 22.38
N GLN A 258 -17.32 -35.41 21.81
CA GLN A 258 -17.32 -33.95 21.66
C GLN A 258 -18.49 -33.52 20.76
N ALA A 259 -18.68 -34.14 19.60
CA ALA A 259 -19.78 -33.84 18.70
C ALA A 259 -21.16 -33.99 19.39
N ALA A 260 -21.33 -35.05 20.19
CA ALA A 260 -22.57 -35.24 20.98
C ALA A 260 -22.81 -34.10 21.96
N ARG A 261 -21.75 -33.63 22.65
CA ARG A 261 -21.85 -32.48 23.56
C ARG A 261 -22.20 -31.17 22.81
N LEU A 262 -21.57 -30.92 21.67
CA LEU A 262 -21.86 -29.73 20.86
C LEU A 262 -23.30 -29.72 20.35
N CYS A 263 -23.82 -30.83 19.82
CA CYS A 263 -25.23 -30.95 19.44
C CYS A 263 -26.16 -30.58 20.60
N ARG A 264 -25.88 -31.11 21.81
CA ARG A 264 -26.67 -30.79 23.01
C ARG A 264 -26.60 -29.32 23.37
N TYR A 265 -25.41 -28.72 23.44
CA TYR A 265 -25.26 -27.31 23.80
C TYR A 265 -25.97 -26.38 22.82
N VAL A 266 -25.84 -26.60 21.51
CA VAL A 266 -26.53 -25.79 20.50
C VAL A 266 -28.06 -25.97 20.62
N ARG A 267 -28.57 -27.20 20.82
CA ARG A 267 -30.02 -27.45 21.01
C ARG A 267 -30.59 -26.75 22.22
N GLU A 268 -29.83 -26.70 23.31
CA GLU A 268 -30.24 -26.11 24.59
C GLU A 268 -30.04 -24.59 24.62
N ALA A 269 -29.21 -24.07 23.73
CA ALA A 269 -28.93 -22.64 23.65
C ALA A 269 -30.19 -21.85 23.29
N GLN A 270 -30.37 -20.72 23.98
CA GLN A 270 -31.33 -19.72 23.59
C GLN A 270 -30.68 -18.76 22.61
N MET A 271 -31.29 -18.59 21.45
CA MET A 271 -30.80 -17.70 20.40
C MET A 271 -31.75 -16.51 20.23
N PRO A 272 -31.59 -15.45 21.05
CA PRO A 272 -32.42 -14.26 20.92
C PRO A 272 -32.09 -13.53 19.65
N VAL A 273 -33.07 -13.39 18.75
CA VAL A 273 -32.94 -12.69 17.47
C VAL A 273 -34.19 -11.84 17.26
N GLU A 274 -34.07 -10.52 17.15
CA GLU A 274 -35.15 -9.56 16.86
C GLU A 274 -36.44 -9.77 17.72
N GLY A 275 -36.25 -10.04 19.00
CA GLY A 275 -37.39 -10.26 19.92
C GLY A 275 -37.97 -11.69 19.90
N HIS A 276 -37.46 -12.57 19.07
CA HIS A 276 -37.77 -13.99 19.04
C HIS A 276 -36.68 -14.82 19.68
N ASN A 277 -37.03 -15.94 20.29
CA ASN A 277 -36.05 -16.91 20.78
C ASN A 277 -36.05 -18.13 19.83
N LEU A 278 -35.09 -18.14 18.89
CA LEU A 278 -34.99 -19.18 17.89
C LEU A 278 -34.38 -20.46 18.48
N LYS A 279 -34.89 -21.59 18.06
CA LYS A 279 -34.29 -22.91 18.34
C LYS A 279 -33.69 -23.46 17.06
N VAL A 280 -32.41 -23.65 17.08
CA VAL A 280 -31.63 -24.17 15.96
C VAL A 280 -30.85 -25.39 16.43
N THR A 281 -30.63 -26.33 15.56
CA THR A 281 -29.81 -27.52 15.81
C THR A 281 -28.67 -27.62 14.79
N ILE A 282 -27.74 -28.50 15.04
CA ILE A 282 -26.61 -28.76 14.15
C ILE A 282 -26.49 -30.26 13.83
N SER A 283 -26.04 -30.57 12.63
CA SER A 283 -25.62 -31.90 12.23
C SER A 283 -24.11 -31.95 12.12
N ILE A 284 -23.47 -32.99 12.65
CA ILE A 284 -22.00 -33.09 12.69
C ILE A 284 -21.57 -34.42 12.06
N GLY A 285 -20.56 -34.31 11.17
CA GLY A 285 -19.84 -35.46 10.64
C GLY A 285 -18.41 -35.51 11.18
N VAL A 286 -18.03 -36.63 11.73
CA VAL A 286 -16.72 -36.86 12.35
C VAL A 286 -15.91 -37.81 11.50
N ALA A 287 -14.61 -37.51 11.26
CA ALA A 287 -13.66 -38.45 10.65
C ALA A 287 -12.31 -38.37 11.35
N GLN A 288 -11.72 -39.52 11.64
CA GLN A 288 -10.34 -39.62 12.09
C GLN A 288 -9.43 -39.72 10.87
N TYR A 289 -8.31 -39.00 10.91
CA TYR A 289 -7.24 -39.09 9.90
C TYR A 289 -6.57 -40.47 9.94
N LEU A 290 -6.45 -41.09 8.77
CA LEU A 290 -5.79 -42.39 8.58
C LEU A 290 -4.47 -42.16 7.86
N PRO A 291 -3.31 -42.22 8.56
CA PRO A 291 -2.01 -41.99 7.96
C PRO A 291 -1.73 -42.96 6.80
N GLY A 292 -1.21 -42.43 5.70
CA GLY A 292 -0.90 -43.24 4.48
C GLY A 292 -2.12 -43.56 3.63
N ILE A 293 -3.34 -43.26 4.06
CA ILE A 293 -4.59 -43.49 3.33
C ILE A 293 -5.24 -42.18 2.96
N ASP A 294 -5.41 -41.28 3.95
CA ASP A 294 -6.07 -40.00 3.74
C ASP A 294 -5.11 -38.93 3.23
N THR A 295 -5.62 -38.12 2.29
CA THR A 295 -5.19 -36.75 2.08
C THR A 295 -6.09 -35.82 2.89
N TRP A 296 -5.74 -34.53 2.98
CA TRP A 296 -6.62 -33.54 3.63
C TRP A 296 -8.02 -33.50 3.00
N ASP A 297 -8.11 -33.71 1.69
CA ASP A 297 -9.34 -33.67 0.89
C ASP A 297 -10.20 -34.93 1.12
N THR A 298 -9.59 -36.11 1.10
CA THR A 298 -10.30 -37.37 1.38
C THR A 298 -10.80 -37.43 2.83
N LEU A 299 -10.02 -36.92 3.80
CA LEU A 299 -10.45 -36.80 5.18
C LEU A 299 -11.71 -35.92 5.32
N LEU A 300 -11.72 -34.74 4.68
CA LEU A 300 -12.90 -33.87 4.69
C LEU A 300 -14.08 -34.49 3.96
N SER A 301 -13.87 -35.17 2.83
CA SER A 301 -14.92 -35.87 2.10
C SER A 301 -15.58 -36.98 2.95
N ARG A 302 -14.81 -37.69 3.77
CA ARG A 302 -15.34 -38.69 4.71
C ARG A 302 -16.14 -38.04 5.83
N ALA A 303 -15.66 -36.93 6.37
CA ALA A 303 -16.41 -36.17 7.39
C ALA A 303 -17.72 -35.60 6.83
N ASP A 304 -17.70 -35.05 5.60
CA ASP A 304 -18.89 -34.56 4.92
C ASP A 304 -19.94 -35.66 4.68
N ALA A 305 -19.51 -36.82 4.18
CA ALA A 305 -20.40 -37.97 4.01
C ALA A 305 -21.05 -38.39 5.35
N ALA A 306 -20.30 -38.38 6.45
CA ALA A 306 -20.83 -38.68 7.78
C ALA A 306 -21.84 -37.60 8.23
N MET A 307 -21.58 -36.32 7.99
CA MET A 307 -22.52 -35.21 8.29
C MET A 307 -23.83 -35.38 7.49
N PHE A 308 -23.74 -35.71 6.21
CA PHE A 308 -24.91 -36.00 5.38
C PHE A 308 -25.74 -37.18 5.91
N GLU A 309 -25.10 -38.24 6.40
CA GLU A 309 -25.80 -39.34 7.09
C GLU A 309 -26.48 -38.88 8.40
N ALA A 310 -25.88 -37.97 9.15
CA ALA A 310 -26.53 -37.37 10.33
C ALA A 310 -27.79 -36.60 9.91
N LYS A 311 -27.73 -35.80 8.87
CA LYS A 311 -28.89 -35.09 8.30
C LYS A 311 -30.00 -36.01 7.82
N LYS A 312 -29.64 -37.11 7.11
CA LYS A 312 -30.63 -38.14 6.65
C LYS A 312 -31.33 -38.85 7.80
N LYS A 313 -30.63 -39.12 8.89
CA LYS A 313 -31.18 -39.81 10.06
C LYS A 313 -32.05 -38.90 10.93
N GLY A 314 -32.34 -37.69 10.52
CA GLY A 314 -33.30 -36.79 11.20
C GLY A 314 -32.68 -35.55 11.82
N ARG A 315 -31.42 -35.18 11.46
CA ARG A 315 -30.73 -34.00 11.95
C ARG A 315 -30.49 -33.99 13.47
N ASP A 316 -29.99 -32.87 14.00
CA ASP A 316 -29.75 -32.71 15.46
C ASP A 316 -28.96 -33.86 16.08
N ARG A 317 -27.91 -34.27 15.39
CA ARG A 317 -27.07 -35.42 15.74
C ARG A 317 -25.72 -35.39 15.06
N TRP A 318 -24.94 -36.37 15.40
CA TRP A 318 -23.64 -36.62 14.80
C TRP A 318 -23.56 -38.01 14.17
N SER A 319 -22.60 -38.20 13.27
CA SER A 319 -22.23 -39.51 12.71
C SER A 319 -20.71 -39.59 12.52
N VAL A 320 -20.14 -40.75 12.63
CA VAL A 320 -18.70 -41.02 12.42
C VAL A 320 -18.53 -41.68 11.06
N ALA A 321 -17.53 -41.20 10.29
CA ALA A 321 -17.12 -41.84 9.04
C ALA A 321 -16.58 -43.24 9.32
N LYS A 322 -16.94 -44.17 8.44
CA LYS A 322 -16.44 -45.55 8.48
C LYS A 322 -15.00 -45.64 7.94
#